data_405690f12f1c464bb2687bb960178e24
#
_entry.id   405690f12f1c464bb2687bb960178e24
#
_cell.length_a   1.000
_cell.length_b   1.000
_cell.length_c   1.000
_cell.angle_alpha   90.00
_cell.angle_beta   90.00
_cell.angle_gamma   90.00
#
_symmetry.space_group_name_H-M   'P 1'
#
loop_
_entity.id
_entity.type
_entity.pdbx_description
1 polymer ?
#
loop_
_entity_poly.entity_id
_entity_poly.type
_entity_poly.pdbx_seq_one_letter_code
_entity_poly.pdbx_strand_id
1 'polypeptide(L)'
;MVRPLLRYHVLHETRYDYGGSVSLSQQQLHLAPRALAWQQVEEQRIDIDPPPAWRRDRHDAFGNPVTWIAFHAPHDSLFIRSAMTIAVTPHRPEQIGKSPPWEMVRGRLAYDAAAPRPEDLDALRFLFESAHVRIKRELADYAAGCFPPGAPVLVGAQALMTKIFREVKFDPEATTVSTPVMEVLEKKRGVC
;
A
#
# COMPACT_ATOMS: atom_id res chain seq x y z
N MET A 1 -16.43 -1.00 -26.88
CA MET A 1 -17.29 -1.55 -25.80
C MET A 1 -17.07 -0.73 -24.56
N VAL A 2 -18.12 -0.06 -24.06
CA VAL A 2 -18.11 0.61 -22.76
C VAL A 2 -18.04 -0.49 -21.70
N ARG A 3 -17.04 -0.45 -20.84
CA ARG A 3 -16.91 -1.40 -19.74
C ARG A 3 -17.92 -1.06 -18.67
N PRO A 4 -18.57 -2.05 -18.05
CA PRO A 4 -19.52 -1.78 -16.99
C PRO A 4 -18.78 -1.16 -15.79
N LEU A 5 -19.35 -0.08 -15.29
CA LEU A 5 -18.96 0.50 -14.00
C LEU A 5 -19.31 -0.52 -12.90
N LEU A 6 -18.32 -0.88 -12.12
CA LEU A 6 -18.50 -1.76 -10.94
C LEU A 6 -18.65 -0.90 -9.71
N ARG A 7 -19.68 -1.15 -8.91
CA ARG A 7 -19.90 -0.45 -7.65
C ARG A 7 -19.70 -1.40 -6.49
N TYR A 8 -18.89 -0.97 -5.53
CA TYR A 8 -18.59 -1.73 -4.31
C TYR A 8 -19.08 -0.97 -3.09
N HIS A 9 -19.74 -1.68 -2.19
CA HIS A 9 -20.02 -1.23 -0.84
C HIS A 9 -19.03 -1.90 0.09
N VAL A 10 -18.20 -1.12 0.76
CA VAL A 10 -17.16 -1.62 1.65
C VAL A 10 -17.48 -1.17 3.06
N LEU A 11 -17.50 -2.13 3.98
CA LEU A 11 -17.62 -1.90 5.41
C LEU A 11 -16.36 -2.46 6.07
N HIS A 12 -15.64 -1.61 6.80
CA HIS A 12 -14.47 -1.97 7.59
C HIS A 12 -14.70 -1.57 9.03
N GLU A 13 -14.69 -2.55 9.93
CA GLU A 13 -14.90 -2.34 11.36
C GLU A 13 -13.65 -2.81 12.11
N THR A 14 -13.21 -1.98 13.05
CA THR A 14 -12.11 -2.30 13.96
C THR A 14 -12.56 -2.04 15.37
N ARG A 15 -12.35 -3.01 16.26
CA ARG A 15 -12.64 -2.91 17.68
C ARG A 15 -11.39 -3.18 18.48
N TYR A 16 -11.14 -2.32 19.42
CA TYR A 16 -10.13 -2.49 20.47
C TYR A 16 -10.83 -2.55 21.80
N ASP A 17 -10.59 -3.60 22.55
CA ASP A 17 -10.99 -3.74 23.96
C ASP A 17 -9.71 -3.73 24.78
N TYR A 18 -9.53 -2.69 25.58
CA TYR A 18 -8.31 -2.48 26.35
C TYR A 18 -8.37 -3.23 27.68
N GLY A 19 -7.25 -3.78 28.14
CA GLY A 19 -7.17 -4.47 29.44
C GLY A 19 -7.25 -3.53 30.65
N GLY A 20 -7.38 -2.21 30.43
CA GLY A 20 -7.53 -1.16 31.42
C GLY A 20 -7.84 0.15 30.76
N SER A 21 -8.27 1.16 31.51
CA SER A 21 -8.69 2.43 30.97
C SER A 21 -7.52 3.22 30.38
N VAL A 22 -7.66 3.66 29.12
CA VAL A 22 -6.67 4.46 28.39
C VAL A 22 -7.08 5.93 28.48
N SER A 23 -6.26 6.75 29.15
CA SER A 23 -6.56 8.18 29.40
C SER A 23 -6.09 9.11 28.27
N LEU A 24 -5.11 8.67 27.44
CA LEU A 24 -4.58 9.41 26.31
C LEU A 24 -4.30 8.45 25.17
N SER A 25 -4.88 8.69 24.01
CA SER A 25 -4.63 7.90 22.81
C SER A 25 -4.55 8.80 21.59
N GLN A 26 -3.58 8.51 20.71
CA GLN A 26 -3.46 9.13 19.40
C GLN A 26 -3.41 8.03 18.35
N GLN A 27 -4.26 8.16 17.34
CA GLN A 27 -4.38 7.18 16.28
C GLN A 27 -4.23 7.84 14.90
N GLN A 28 -3.68 7.09 13.97
CA GLN A 28 -3.62 7.44 12.56
C GLN A 28 -4.38 6.39 11.76
N LEU A 29 -5.41 6.81 11.05
CA LEU A 29 -6.30 5.93 10.31
C LEU A 29 -6.04 6.06 8.82
N HIS A 30 -5.79 4.94 8.14
CA HIS A 30 -5.73 4.81 6.69
C HIS A 30 -6.97 4.05 6.20
N LEU A 31 -8.16 4.63 6.44
CA LEU A 31 -9.46 3.99 6.19
C LEU A 31 -10.28 4.69 5.09
N ALA A 32 -9.67 5.66 4.43
CA ALA A 32 -10.28 6.35 3.30
C ALA A 32 -9.68 5.85 1.98
N PRO A 33 -10.49 5.64 0.93
CA PRO A 33 -9.98 5.21 -0.36
C PRO A 33 -9.23 6.35 -1.05
N ARG A 34 -8.18 6.00 -1.77
CA ARG A 34 -7.43 6.95 -2.60
C ARG A 34 -8.23 7.30 -3.85
N ALA A 35 -8.24 8.57 -4.24
CA ALA A 35 -8.79 8.99 -5.53
C ALA A 35 -7.85 8.55 -6.66
N LEU A 36 -8.41 7.85 -7.67
CA LEU A 36 -7.68 7.38 -8.85
C LEU A 36 -8.50 7.69 -10.11
N ALA A 37 -7.84 7.80 -11.26
CA ALA A 37 -8.52 8.09 -12.52
C ALA A 37 -9.63 7.07 -12.89
N TRP A 38 -9.52 5.85 -12.37
CA TRP A 38 -10.48 4.76 -12.61
C TRP A 38 -11.30 4.39 -11.38
N GLN A 39 -11.19 5.15 -10.29
CA GLN A 39 -11.91 4.93 -9.04
C GLN A 39 -12.51 6.22 -8.51
N GLN A 40 -13.82 6.23 -8.36
CA GLN A 40 -14.56 7.34 -7.78
C GLN A 40 -15.16 6.93 -6.45
N VAL A 41 -14.92 7.73 -5.42
CA VAL A 41 -15.58 7.60 -4.13
C VAL A 41 -16.91 8.35 -4.20
N GLU A 42 -18.02 7.60 -4.17
CA GLU A 42 -19.37 8.17 -4.21
C GLU A 42 -19.82 8.60 -2.82
N GLU A 43 -19.51 7.76 -1.82
CA GLU A 43 -19.84 8.03 -0.41
C GLU A 43 -18.72 7.49 0.48
N GLN A 44 -18.46 8.21 1.57
CA GLN A 44 -17.52 7.76 2.61
C GLN A 44 -17.90 8.35 3.95
N ARG A 45 -17.91 7.48 4.98
CA ARG A 45 -18.13 7.87 6.36
C ARG A 45 -17.20 7.08 7.28
N ILE A 46 -16.61 7.76 8.25
CA ILE A 46 -15.86 7.16 9.34
C ILE A 46 -16.53 7.55 10.65
N ASP A 47 -17.12 6.58 11.31
CA ASP A 47 -17.73 6.67 12.64
C ASP A 47 -16.72 6.15 13.67
N ILE A 48 -16.62 6.84 14.81
CA ILE A 48 -15.64 6.57 15.86
C ILE A 48 -16.34 6.66 17.20
N ASP A 49 -16.24 5.63 18.01
CA ASP A 49 -16.83 5.55 19.35
C ASP A 49 -15.78 5.02 20.36
N PRO A 50 -15.50 5.77 21.46
CA PRO A 50 -16.04 7.08 21.79
C PRO A 50 -15.62 8.17 20.79
N PRO A 51 -16.35 9.29 20.73
CA PRO A 51 -15.98 10.38 19.83
C PRO A 51 -14.64 10.97 20.23
N PRO A 52 -13.72 11.19 19.27
CA PRO A 52 -12.41 11.77 19.57
C PRO A 52 -12.54 13.24 19.99
N ALA A 53 -11.67 13.70 20.90
CA ALA A 53 -11.56 15.10 21.30
C ALA A 53 -11.05 15.98 20.15
N TRP A 54 -10.29 15.38 19.23
CA TRP A 54 -9.73 16.07 18.08
C TRP A 54 -9.66 15.13 16.89
N ARG A 55 -9.97 15.64 15.69
CA ARG A 55 -9.88 14.94 14.41
C ARG A 55 -9.33 15.86 13.33
N ARG A 56 -8.46 15.32 12.47
CA ARG A 56 -7.92 16.03 11.31
C ARG A 56 -7.70 15.08 10.13
N ASP A 57 -8.31 15.43 9.00
CA ASP A 57 -8.14 14.69 7.75
C ASP A 57 -7.06 15.40 6.89
N ARG A 58 -6.11 14.63 6.36
CA ARG A 58 -5.00 15.10 5.52
C ARG A 58 -4.63 14.03 4.47
N HIS A 59 -3.64 14.34 3.66
CA HIS A 59 -2.93 13.36 2.82
C HIS A 59 -1.51 13.18 3.35
N ASP A 60 -1.02 11.95 3.30
CA ASP A 60 0.38 11.66 3.59
C ASP A 60 1.30 12.06 2.41
N ALA A 61 2.61 11.84 2.58
CA ALA A 61 3.58 12.14 1.54
C ALA A 61 3.39 11.34 0.24
N PHE A 62 2.63 10.25 0.29
CA PHE A 62 2.32 9.38 -0.85
C PHE A 62 0.95 9.69 -1.48
N GLY A 63 0.26 10.71 -0.97
CA GLY A 63 -1.08 11.11 -1.42
C GLY A 63 -2.20 10.21 -0.92
N ASN A 64 -1.97 9.39 0.11
CA ASN A 64 -3.02 8.59 0.72
C ASN A 64 -3.82 9.45 1.72
N PRO A 65 -5.16 9.35 1.73
CA PRO A 65 -5.97 10.00 2.76
C PRO A 65 -5.64 9.41 4.14
N VAL A 66 -5.46 10.30 5.11
CA VAL A 66 -5.13 9.96 6.49
C VAL A 66 -6.00 10.76 7.44
N THR A 67 -6.63 10.08 8.38
CA THR A 67 -7.38 10.69 9.48
C THR A 67 -6.59 10.54 10.77
N TRP A 68 -6.22 11.66 11.37
CA TRP A 68 -5.61 11.72 12.70
C TRP A 68 -6.71 11.96 13.73
N ILE A 69 -6.68 11.23 14.83
CA ILE A 69 -7.60 11.39 15.96
C ILE A 69 -6.85 11.36 17.28
N ALA A 70 -7.37 12.07 18.26
CA ALA A 70 -6.85 12.06 19.63
C ALA A 70 -7.98 11.98 20.64
N PHE A 71 -7.76 11.20 21.71
CA PHE A 71 -8.65 11.06 22.84
C PHE A 71 -7.96 11.60 24.08
N HIS A 72 -8.69 12.42 24.84
CA HIS A 72 -8.21 12.99 26.12
C HIS A 72 -9.07 12.55 27.30
N ALA A 73 -10.17 11.84 27.03
CA ALA A 73 -11.01 11.22 28.05
C ALA A 73 -10.67 9.75 28.22
N PRO A 74 -10.69 9.23 29.45
CA PRO A 74 -10.51 7.81 29.72
C PRO A 74 -11.57 6.99 28.96
N HIS A 75 -11.11 5.88 28.35
CA HIS A 75 -11.99 4.94 27.66
C HIS A 75 -11.41 3.51 27.73
N ASP A 76 -12.28 2.51 27.77
CA ASP A 76 -11.92 1.10 27.91
C ASP A 76 -12.01 0.34 26.57
N SER A 77 -12.63 0.95 25.58
CA SER A 77 -12.75 0.39 24.23
C SER A 77 -12.72 1.49 23.18
N LEU A 78 -12.38 1.12 21.94
CA LEU A 78 -12.44 1.99 20.78
C LEU A 78 -13.05 1.19 19.63
N PHE A 79 -14.12 1.71 19.04
CA PHE A 79 -14.73 1.16 17.85
C PHE A 79 -14.64 2.16 16.70
N ILE A 80 -14.14 1.69 15.56
CA ILE A 80 -14.02 2.49 14.35
C ILE A 80 -14.70 1.75 13.21
N ARG A 81 -15.64 2.43 12.56
CA ARG A 81 -16.36 1.94 11.38
C ARG A 81 -16.11 2.85 10.19
N SER A 82 -15.55 2.33 9.12
CA SER A 82 -15.47 3.00 7.83
C SER A 82 -16.45 2.33 6.87
N ALA A 83 -17.42 3.10 6.38
CA ALA A 83 -18.38 2.68 5.36
C ALA A 83 -18.19 3.52 4.11
N MET A 84 -18.11 2.89 2.93
CA MET A 84 -17.88 3.60 1.69
C MET A 84 -18.55 2.91 0.50
N THR A 85 -18.95 3.75 -0.47
CA THR A 85 -19.42 3.32 -1.79
C THR A 85 -18.44 3.80 -2.84
N ILE A 86 -17.89 2.86 -3.60
CA ILE A 86 -16.82 3.13 -4.57
C ILE A 86 -17.27 2.62 -5.94
N ALA A 87 -17.21 3.50 -6.93
CA ALA A 87 -17.40 3.14 -8.33
C ALA A 87 -16.03 2.95 -9.00
N VAL A 88 -15.84 1.78 -9.62
CA VAL A 88 -14.60 1.41 -10.30
C VAL A 88 -14.86 1.14 -11.77
N THR A 89 -14.14 1.85 -12.63
CA THR A 89 -14.09 1.55 -14.06
C THR A 89 -12.95 0.57 -14.29
N PRO A 90 -13.19 -0.63 -14.84
CA PRO A 90 -12.13 -1.60 -15.09
C PRO A 90 -11.01 -0.99 -15.93
N HIS A 91 -9.84 -0.83 -15.33
CA HIS A 91 -8.64 -0.34 -15.99
C HIS A 91 -7.78 -1.53 -16.42
N ARG A 92 -7.45 -1.60 -17.71
CA ARG A 92 -6.40 -2.51 -18.17
C ARG A 92 -5.12 -1.70 -18.27
N PRO A 93 -4.02 -2.15 -17.65
CA PRO A 93 -2.74 -1.56 -17.95
C PRO A 93 -2.54 -1.60 -19.46
N GLU A 94 -2.13 -0.48 -20.02
CA GLU A 94 -1.75 -0.41 -21.42
C GLU A 94 -0.65 -1.44 -21.70
N GLN A 95 -0.49 -1.78 -22.95
CA GLN A 95 0.40 -2.81 -23.46
C GLN A 95 1.73 -2.88 -22.68
N ILE A 96 1.77 -3.69 -21.63
CA ILE A 96 2.92 -3.81 -20.71
C ILE A 96 4.25 -4.06 -21.45
N GLY A 97 4.16 -4.76 -22.61
CA GLY A 97 5.30 -5.00 -23.49
C GLY A 97 5.85 -3.74 -24.18
N LYS A 98 5.12 -2.60 -24.14
CA LYS A 98 5.61 -1.32 -24.67
C LYS A 98 6.21 -0.41 -23.59
N SER A 99 6.27 -0.85 -22.34
CA SER A 99 6.97 -0.09 -21.31
C SER A 99 8.47 -0.05 -21.59
N PRO A 100 9.18 1.00 -21.16
CA PRO A 100 10.62 1.10 -21.41
C PRO A 100 11.39 -0.07 -20.76
N PRO A 101 12.60 -0.37 -21.27
CA PRO A 101 13.49 -1.32 -20.62
C PRO A 101 13.77 -0.93 -19.17
N TRP A 102 13.84 -1.94 -18.28
CA TRP A 102 14.00 -1.69 -16.85
C TRP A 102 15.33 -0.98 -16.51
N GLU A 103 16.38 -1.23 -17.27
CA GLU A 103 17.68 -0.54 -17.13
C GLU A 103 17.55 0.96 -17.43
N MET A 104 16.76 1.32 -18.43
CA MET A 104 16.50 2.73 -18.76
C MET A 104 15.74 3.41 -17.61
N VAL A 105 14.73 2.75 -17.02
CA VAL A 105 14.00 3.28 -15.86
C VAL A 105 14.94 3.44 -14.68
N ARG A 106 15.76 2.43 -14.38
CA ARG A 106 16.77 2.47 -13.32
C ARG A 106 17.75 3.61 -13.51
N GLY A 107 18.27 3.80 -14.74
CA GLY A 107 19.21 4.89 -15.06
C GLY A 107 18.60 6.28 -14.89
N ARG A 108 17.32 6.45 -15.23
CA ARG A 108 16.59 7.72 -15.02
C ARG A 108 16.37 8.04 -13.55
N LEU A 109 16.27 7.02 -12.71
CA LEU A 109 16.05 7.16 -11.26
C LEU A 109 17.37 7.09 -10.47
N ALA A 110 18.52 7.05 -11.13
CA ALA A 110 19.80 7.10 -10.44
C ALA A 110 20.00 8.47 -9.78
N TYR A 111 20.69 8.49 -8.63
CA TYR A 111 20.93 9.71 -7.84
C TYR A 111 21.67 10.80 -8.62
N ASP A 112 22.52 10.40 -9.58
CA ASP A 112 23.32 11.24 -10.46
C ASP A 112 22.65 11.53 -11.82
N ALA A 113 21.39 11.13 -11.97
CA ALA A 113 20.63 11.45 -13.19
C ALA A 113 20.54 12.97 -13.39
N ALA A 114 20.87 13.44 -14.59
CA ALA A 114 21.15 14.85 -14.91
C ALA A 114 19.98 15.84 -14.69
N ALA A 115 18.77 15.42 -14.54
CA ALA A 115 17.60 16.18 -14.05
C ALA A 115 16.42 15.23 -13.91
N PRO A 116 15.97 14.88 -12.71
CA PRO A 116 14.76 14.10 -12.54
C PRO A 116 13.57 14.87 -13.09
N ARG A 117 12.74 14.22 -13.89
CA ARG A 117 11.49 14.81 -14.35
C ARG A 117 10.48 14.80 -13.19
N PRO A 118 9.49 15.71 -13.18
CA PRO A 118 8.47 15.73 -12.13
C PRO A 118 7.82 14.37 -11.88
N GLU A 119 7.53 13.61 -12.93
CA GLU A 119 6.96 12.26 -12.84
C GLU A 119 7.91 11.21 -12.24
N ASP A 120 9.22 11.43 -12.29
CA ASP A 120 10.21 10.54 -11.70
C ASP A 120 10.35 10.78 -10.18
N LEU A 121 9.99 11.97 -9.67
CA LEU A 121 10.09 12.30 -8.24
C LEU A 121 9.22 11.40 -7.35
N ASP A 122 8.04 11.03 -7.82
CA ASP A 122 7.16 10.12 -7.08
C ASP A 122 7.74 8.71 -7.00
N ALA A 123 8.39 8.23 -8.07
CA ALA A 123 9.05 6.93 -8.09
C ALA A 123 10.33 6.90 -7.23
N LEU A 124 11.09 8.00 -7.18
CA LEU A 124 12.32 8.12 -6.38
C LEU A 124 12.10 7.83 -4.90
N ARG A 125 10.93 8.15 -4.35
CA ARG A 125 10.59 7.87 -2.94
C ARG A 125 10.67 6.40 -2.57
N PHE A 126 10.47 5.50 -3.55
CA PHE A 126 10.47 4.05 -3.35
C PHE A 126 11.85 3.41 -3.55
N LEU A 127 12.89 4.18 -3.86
CA LEU A 127 14.26 3.68 -3.98
C LEU A 127 15.01 3.62 -2.65
N PHE A 128 14.48 4.27 -1.62
CA PHE A 128 15.13 4.32 -0.31
C PHE A 128 14.61 3.22 0.61
N GLU A 129 15.48 2.78 1.51
CA GLU A 129 15.11 1.87 2.58
C GLU A 129 14.07 2.50 3.52
N SER A 130 13.22 1.66 4.06
CA SER A 130 12.31 2.02 5.16
C SER A 130 12.57 1.15 6.38
N ALA A 131 11.87 1.41 7.48
CA ALA A 131 12.00 0.61 8.69
C ALA A 131 11.72 -0.89 8.45
N HIS A 132 10.79 -1.19 7.55
CA HIS A 132 10.35 -2.57 7.26
C HIS A 132 10.85 -3.12 5.92
N VAL A 133 11.39 -2.26 5.03
CA VAL A 133 11.89 -2.66 3.72
C VAL A 133 13.35 -2.28 3.60
N ARG A 134 14.23 -3.26 3.70
CA ARG A 134 15.67 -3.10 3.54
C ARG A 134 16.12 -3.57 2.17
N ILE A 135 17.10 -2.88 1.60
CA ILE A 135 17.74 -3.29 0.35
C ILE A 135 18.70 -4.43 0.67
N LYS A 136 18.40 -5.63 0.18
CA LYS A 136 19.19 -6.84 0.39
C LYS A 136 19.52 -7.50 -0.93
N ARG A 137 20.73 -8.03 -1.02
CA ARG A 137 21.21 -8.73 -2.20
C ARG A 137 20.34 -9.94 -2.53
N GLU A 138 19.93 -10.67 -1.53
CA GLU A 138 19.09 -11.87 -1.66
C GLU A 138 17.73 -11.56 -2.29
N LEU A 139 17.15 -10.38 -2.01
CA LEU A 139 15.92 -9.91 -2.65
C LEU A 139 16.17 -9.55 -4.13
N ALA A 140 17.30 -8.93 -4.42
CA ALA A 140 17.70 -8.62 -5.79
C ALA A 140 17.96 -9.90 -6.58
N ASP A 141 18.67 -10.88 -6.01
CA ASP A 141 18.95 -12.18 -6.62
C ASP A 141 17.65 -12.95 -6.85
N TYR A 142 16.70 -12.90 -5.91
CA TYR A 142 15.37 -13.51 -6.07
C TYR A 142 14.60 -12.92 -7.26
N ALA A 143 14.70 -11.61 -7.47
CA ALA A 143 13.99 -10.91 -8.55
C ALA A 143 14.72 -10.99 -9.90
N ALA A 144 16.04 -11.24 -9.93
CA ALA A 144 16.89 -11.09 -11.10
C ALA A 144 16.39 -11.83 -12.35
N GLY A 145 15.90 -13.07 -12.19
CA GLY A 145 15.34 -13.86 -13.29
C GLY A 145 14.06 -13.30 -13.92
N CYS A 146 13.40 -12.36 -13.24
CA CYS A 146 12.20 -11.68 -13.75
C CYS A 146 12.54 -10.47 -14.63
N PHE A 147 13.77 -9.99 -14.59
CA PHE A 147 14.24 -8.79 -15.28
C PHE A 147 15.46 -9.10 -16.17
N PRO A 148 15.28 -9.93 -17.23
CA PRO A 148 16.38 -10.17 -18.17
C PRO A 148 16.78 -8.85 -18.88
N PRO A 149 18.02 -8.76 -19.41
CA PRO A 149 18.49 -7.57 -20.09
C PRO A 149 17.53 -7.11 -21.19
N GLY A 150 17.23 -5.79 -21.20
CA GLY A 150 16.35 -5.17 -22.18
C GLY A 150 14.85 -5.45 -21.97
N ALA A 151 14.47 -6.19 -20.95
CA ALA A 151 13.06 -6.49 -20.70
C ALA A 151 12.26 -5.21 -20.36
N PRO A 152 11.04 -5.05 -20.92
CA PRO A 152 10.13 -3.99 -20.51
C PRO A 152 9.85 -4.07 -19.00
N VAL A 153 9.97 -2.94 -18.28
CA VAL A 153 9.86 -2.91 -16.80
C VAL A 153 8.55 -3.50 -16.28
N LEU A 154 7.43 -3.25 -16.95
CA LEU A 154 6.13 -3.79 -16.54
C LEU A 154 6.01 -5.30 -16.77
N VAL A 155 6.70 -5.84 -17.78
CA VAL A 155 6.79 -7.30 -17.99
C VAL A 155 7.58 -7.95 -16.87
N GLY A 156 8.72 -7.36 -16.49
CA GLY A 156 9.51 -7.82 -15.35
C GLY A 156 8.72 -7.76 -14.03
N ALA A 157 8.03 -6.67 -13.77
CA ALA A 157 7.18 -6.52 -12.59
C ALA A 157 6.06 -7.57 -12.54
N GLN A 158 5.40 -7.84 -13.67
CA GLN A 158 4.37 -8.88 -13.77
C GLN A 158 4.95 -10.28 -13.55
N ALA A 159 6.15 -10.55 -14.08
CA ALA A 159 6.84 -11.81 -13.86
C ALA A 159 7.18 -12.01 -12.38
N LEU A 160 7.68 -10.97 -11.70
CA LEU A 160 7.97 -11.02 -10.27
C LEU A 160 6.70 -11.22 -9.44
N MET A 161 5.62 -10.50 -9.73
CA MET A 161 4.32 -10.70 -9.08
C MET A 161 3.84 -12.15 -9.23
N THR A 162 3.94 -12.71 -10.43
CA THR A 162 3.55 -14.10 -10.70
C THR A 162 4.43 -15.10 -9.95
N LYS A 163 5.75 -14.82 -9.88
CA LYS A 163 6.70 -15.65 -9.13
C LYS A 163 6.36 -15.68 -7.65
N ILE A 164 6.15 -14.50 -7.04
CA ILE A 164 5.74 -14.39 -5.63
C ILE A 164 4.44 -15.15 -5.38
N PHE A 165 3.42 -14.95 -6.22
CA PHE A 165 2.12 -15.63 -6.10
C PHE A 165 2.24 -17.17 -6.14
N ARG A 166 3.16 -17.71 -6.93
CA ARG A 166 3.37 -19.16 -7.06
C ARG A 166 4.23 -19.74 -5.96
N GLU A 167 5.22 -19.00 -5.47
CA GLU A 167 6.24 -19.51 -4.56
C GLU A 167 5.94 -19.22 -3.10
N VAL A 168 5.18 -18.15 -2.79
CA VAL A 168 4.88 -17.75 -1.42
C VAL A 168 3.43 -18.10 -1.08
N LYS A 169 3.27 -18.93 -0.06
CA LYS A 169 1.94 -19.32 0.44
C LYS A 169 1.38 -18.24 1.35
N PHE A 170 0.14 -17.81 1.09
CA PHE A 170 -0.58 -16.97 2.05
C PHE A 170 -0.87 -17.77 3.32
N ASP A 171 -0.44 -17.23 4.46
CA ASP A 171 -0.60 -17.85 5.77
C ASP A 171 -0.73 -16.74 6.83
N PRO A 172 -1.95 -16.49 7.34
CA PRO A 172 -2.21 -15.38 8.26
C PRO A 172 -1.50 -15.52 9.62
N GLU A 173 -1.06 -16.74 9.98
CA GLU A 173 -0.39 -17.02 11.25
C GLU A 173 1.14 -17.09 11.12
N ALA A 174 1.66 -17.10 9.90
CA ALA A 174 3.09 -17.29 9.66
C ALA A 174 3.93 -16.05 10.00
N THR A 175 3.35 -14.85 10.01
CA THR A 175 4.07 -13.59 10.21
C THR A 175 3.30 -12.60 11.07
N THR A 176 4.04 -11.73 11.74
CA THR A 176 3.52 -10.56 12.45
C THR A 176 4.05 -9.28 11.80
N VAL A 177 3.60 -8.11 12.22
CA VAL A 177 4.09 -6.81 11.73
C VAL A 177 5.59 -6.60 11.99
N SER A 178 6.20 -7.34 12.91
CA SER A 178 7.63 -7.29 13.22
C SER A 178 8.47 -8.32 12.48
N THR A 179 7.85 -9.25 11.74
CA THR A 179 8.57 -10.30 11.02
C THR A 179 9.41 -9.69 9.88
N PRO A 180 10.73 -9.91 9.85
CA PRO A 180 11.57 -9.41 8.77
C PRO A 180 11.21 -10.03 7.42
N VAL A 181 11.26 -9.23 6.34
CA VAL A 181 10.98 -9.71 4.98
C VAL A 181 11.88 -10.87 4.53
N MET A 182 13.10 -10.95 5.07
CA MET A 182 14.03 -12.04 4.79
C MET A 182 13.52 -13.39 5.29
N GLU A 183 12.86 -13.40 6.44
CA GLU A 183 12.24 -14.60 6.99
C GLU A 183 11.08 -15.09 6.11
N VAL A 184 10.30 -14.15 5.53
CA VAL A 184 9.26 -14.48 4.56
C VAL A 184 9.87 -15.09 3.29
N LEU A 185 11.01 -14.53 2.82
CA LEU A 185 11.72 -15.06 1.66
C LEU A 185 12.22 -16.49 1.87
N GLU A 186 12.74 -16.79 3.06
CA GLU A 186 13.23 -18.13 3.42
C GLU A 186 12.08 -19.13 3.60
N LYS A 187 11.08 -18.78 4.39
CA LYS A 187 9.94 -19.66 4.73
C LYS A 187 8.95 -19.84 3.59
N LYS A 188 8.95 -18.94 2.61
CA LYS A 188 7.96 -18.89 1.51
C LYS A 188 6.51 -18.86 2.03
N ARG A 189 6.29 -18.17 3.15
CA ARG A 189 4.99 -18.01 3.78
C ARG A 189 4.87 -16.61 4.36
N GLY A 190 3.66 -16.06 4.37
CA GLY A 190 3.38 -14.79 5.02
C GLY A 190 2.05 -14.21 4.64
N VAL A 191 1.82 -13.00 5.12
CA VAL A 191 0.68 -12.15 4.77
C VAL A 191 1.13 -10.99 3.89
N CYS A 192 0.19 -10.35 3.23
CA CYS A 192 0.47 -9.14 2.43
C CYS A 192 0.79 -7.96 3.35
#